data_06d624afe79366657a18959a0b58545a
#
_entry.id   06d624afe79366657a18959a0b58545a
#
_cell.length_a   1.000
_cell.length_b   1.000
_cell.length_c   1.000
_cell.angle_alpha   90.00
_cell.angle_beta   90.00
_cell.angle_gamma   90.00
#
_symmetry.space_group_name_H-M   'P 1'
#
loop_
_entity.id
_entity.type
_entity.pdbx_description
1 polymer ?
#
loop_
_entity_poly.entity_id
_entity_poly.type
_entity_poly.pdbx_seq_one_letter_code
_entity_poly.pdbx_strand_id
1 'polypeptide(L)'
;MPASTIATDVRGAIKTALAGVSANIYDSVPEAPIVPAIIVIPDSPYMELEVLGKSTTRVKLNYTITACVAYFSNAAALDNLEQLIISILGALNASKYELSVVERPSVTEVGTTTLLVSDIRLSVRYEQTA
;
A
#
# COMPACT_ATOMS: atom_id res chain seq x y z
N MET A 1 -23.36 17.22 6.56
CA MET A 1 -22.45 16.12 6.85
C MET A 1 -21.06 16.48 6.35
N PRO A 2 -20.02 16.35 7.19
CA PRO A 2 -18.67 16.68 6.74
C PRO A 2 -18.21 15.72 5.64
N ALA A 3 -17.40 16.23 4.74
CA ALA A 3 -16.80 15.43 3.68
C ALA A 3 -15.78 14.46 4.27
N SER A 4 -15.59 13.32 3.60
CA SER A 4 -14.57 12.37 4.00
C SER A 4 -13.17 12.96 3.81
N THR A 5 -12.27 12.71 4.76
CA THR A 5 -10.87 13.11 4.69
C THR A 5 -9.94 11.92 4.46
N ILE A 6 -10.48 10.79 4.00
CA ILE A 6 -9.70 9.57 3.76
C ILE A 6 -8.55 9.83 2.77
N ALA A 7 -8.81 10.62 1.73
CA ALA A 7 -7.78 10.92 0.74
C ALA A 7 -6.57 11.62 1.36
N THR A 8 -6.80 12.53 2.30
CA THR A 8 -5.74 13.30 2.96
C THR A 8 -5.18 12.58 4.18
N ASP A 9 -6.08 12.12 5.06
CA ASP A 9 -5.68 11.60 6.37
C ASP A 9 -5.19 10.17 6.33
N VAL A 10 -5.59 9.39 5.33
CA VAL A 10 -5.20 7.98 5.21
C VAL A 10 -4.28 7.77 4.03
N ARG A 11 -4.78 7.92 2.79
CA ARG A 11 -3.95 7.67 1.60
C ARG A 11 -2.78 8.63 1.48
N GLY A 12 -3.02 9.91 1.73
CA GLY A 12 -1.96 10.92 1.75
C GLY A 12 -0.93 10.67 2.84
N ALA A 13 -1.37 10.23 4.02
CA ALA A 13 -0.47 9.91 5.13
C ALA A 13 0.38 8.67 4.81
N ILE A 14 -0.18 7.66 4.18
CA ILE A 14 0.57 6.47 3.73
C ILE A 14 1.63 6.88 2.71
N LYS A 15 1.26 7.70 1.74
CA LYS A 15 2.17 8.19 0.72
C LYS A 15 3.31 9.01 1.33
N THR A 16 3.00 9.85 2.30
CA THR A 16 4.00 10.65 3.02
C THR A 16 4.94 9.76 3.84
N ALA A 17 4.39 8.75 4.51
CA ALA A 17 5.20 7.81 5.29
C ALA A 17 6.19 7.04 4.39
N LEU A 18 5.79 6.75 3.16
CA LEU A 18 6.62 6.03 2.20
C LEU A 18 7.59 6.93 1.43
N ALA A 19 7.51 8.24 1.61
CA ALA A 19 8.32 9.20 0.82
C ALA A 19 9.82 9.02 1.02
N GLY A 20 10.26 8.47 2.16
CA GLY A 20 11.67 8.19 2.42
C GLY A 20 12.18 6.92 1.75
N VAL A 21 11.32 6.10 1.19
CA VAL A 21 11.72 4.87 0.48
C VAL A 21 12.16 5.26 -0.94
N SER A 22 13.27 4.67 -1.40
CA SER A 22 13.80 4.96 -2.74
C SER A 22 13.00 4.23 -3.82
N ALA A 23 11.77 4.70 -4.04
CA ALA A 23 10.85 4.12 -5.01
C ALA A 23 9.82 5.15 -5.44
N ASN A 24 9.21 4.92 -6.60
CA ASN A 24 8.10 5.75 -7.08
C ASN A 24 6.81 5.26 -6.46
N ILE A 25 6.01 6.18 -5.90
CA ILE A 25 4.81 5.84 -5.14
C ILE A 25 3.58 6.25 -5.94
N TYR A 26 2.67 5.29 -6.15
CA TYR A 26 1.42 5.49 -6.88
C TYR A 26 0.25 5.15 -5.96
N ASP A 27 -0.80 5.97 -5.97
CA ASP A 27 -2.04 5.71 -5.23
C ASP A 27 -3.15 5.16 -6.12
N SER A 28 -2.81 4.81 -7.35
CA SER A 28 -3.67 4.10 -8.29
C SER A 28 -2.77 3.30 -9.23
N VAL A 29 -3.33 2.31 -9.94
CA VAL A 29 -2.53 1.48 -10.84
C VAL A 29 -2.16 2.29 -12.08
N PRO A 30 -0.87 2.57 -12.33
CA PRO A 30 -0.43 3.28 -13.53
C PRO A 30 -0.36 2.34 -14.73
N GLU A 31 -0.43 2.91 -15.93
CA GLU A 31 -0.29 2.12 -17.17
C GLU A 31 1.11 1.52 -17.32
N ALA A 32 2.13 2.29 -16.91
CA ALA A 32 3.52 1.85 -16.99
C ALA A 32 4.28 2.37 -15.78
N PRO A 33 4.33 1.59 -14.69
CA PRO A 33 5.04 2.04 -13.49
C PRO A 33 6.54 2.13 -13.73
N ILE A 34 7.15 3.18 -13.17
CA ILE A 34 8.60 3.33 -13.19
C ILE A 34 9.15 2.62 -11.96
N VAL A 35 9.89 1.56 -12.15
CA VAL A 35 10.41 0.72 -11.07
C VAL A 35 11.76 1.23 -10.54
N PRO A 36 12.05 1.01 -9.25
CA PRO A 36 11.20 0.38 -8.24
C PRO A 36 9.96 1.20 -7.94
N ALA A 37 8.82 0.55 -7.75
CA ALA A 37 7.55 1.22 -7.57
C ALA A 37 6.78 0.63 -6.38
N ILE A 38 5.96 1.48 -5.76
CA ILE A 38 5.05 1.11 -4.69
C ILE A 38 3.66 1.57 -5.12
N ILE A 39 2.71 0.66 -5.20
CA ILE A 39 1.35 0.96 -5.61
C ILE A 39 0.42 0.70 -4.43
N VAL A 40 -0.33 1.72 -4.02
CA VAL A 40 -1.27 1.62 -2.91
C VAL A 40 -2.68 1.59 -3.48
N ILE A 41 -3.36 0.47 -3.30
CA ILE A 41 -4.71 0.27 -3.83
C ILE A 41 -5.64 -0.28 -2.74
N PRO A 42 -6.95 0.01 -2.83
CA PRO A 42 -7.92 -0.58 -1.90
C PRO A 42 -7.94 -2.10 -2.00
N ASP A 43 -8.05 -2.76 -0.85
CA ASP A 43 -8.19 -4.21 -0.78
C ASP A 43 -9.67 -4.60 -0.66
N SER A 44 -9.97 -5.88 -0.63
CA SER A 44 -11.31 -6.41 -0.43
C SER A 44 -11.34 -7.28 0.85
N PRO A 45 -12.23 -7.00 1.81
CA PRO A 45 -13.15 -5.87 1.85
C PRO A 45 -12.41 -4.54 2.04
N TYR A 46 -12.90 -3.45 1.43
CA TYR A 46 -12.23 -2.16 1.55
C TYR A 46 -12.42 -1.55 2.92
N MET A 47 -13.67 -1.55 3.40
CA MET A 47 -14.00 -0.99 4.71
C MET A 47 -14.68 -2.05 5.57
N GLU A 48 -14.24 -2.14 6.82
CA GLU A 48 -14.91 -2.96 7.84
C GLU A 48 -15.48 -2.01 8.88
N LEU A 49 -16.78 -2.10 9.11
CA LEU A 49 -17.47 -1.19 10.00
C LEU A 49 -17.21 -1.57 11.45
N GLU A 50 -16.70 -0.64 12.24
CA GLU A 50 -16.45 -0.86 13.67
C GLU A 50 -17.47 -0.16 14.54
N VAL A 51 -17.73 1.14 14.29
CA VAL A 51 -18.69 1.94 15.06
C VAL A 51 -19.48 2.82 14.11
N LEU A 52 -20.82 2.72 14.17
CA LEU A 52 -21.72 3.61 13.45
C LEU A 52 -22.61 4.28 14.50
N GLY A 53 -22.29 5.53 14.81
CA GLY A 53 -23.05 6.30 15.79
C GLY A 53 -23.54 7.60 15.23
N LYS A 54 -24.36 8.31 16.01
CA LYS A 54 -24.88 9.61 15.59
C LYS A 54 -23.80 10.67 15.46
N SER A 55 -22.76 10.55 16.29
CA SER A 55 -21.68 11.56 16.35
C SER A 55 -20.35 11.07 15.80
N THR A 56 -20.17 9.76 15.63
CA THR A 56 -18.88 9.21 15.22
C THR A 56 -19.05 8.01 14.34
N THR A 57 -18.31 7.98 13.24
CA THR A 57 -18.20 6.82 12.38
C THR A 57 -16.75 6.33 12.43
N ARG A 58 -16.56 5.06 12.78
CA ARG A 58 -15.23 4.44 12.81
C ARG A 58 -15.21 3.22 11.90
N VAL A 59 -14.24 3.19 11.02
CA VAL A 59 -14.08 2.08 10.08
C VAL A 59 -12.63 1.63 10.07
N LYS A 60 -12.43 0.38 9.69
CA LYS A 60 -11.12 -0.16 9.40
C LYS A 60 -10.97 -0.21 7.88
N LEU A 61 -9.98 0.49 7.36
CA LEU A 61 -9.71 0.56 5.93
C LEU A 61 -8.61 -0.44 5.58
N ASN A 62 -8.85 -1.24 4.56
CA ASN A 62 -7.89 -2.24 4.11
C ASN A 62 -7.31 -1.85 2.76
N TYR A 63 -5.98 -1.84 2.70
CA TYR A 63 -5.23 -1.53 1.49
C TYR A 63 -4.26 -2.64 1.16
N THR A 64 -3.96 -2.78 -0.12
CA THR A 64 -2.87 -3.61 -0.59
C THR A 64 -1.77 -2.69 -1.09
N ILE A 65 -0.57 -2.87 -0.54
CA ILE A 65 0.61 -2.15 -1.01
C ILE A 65 1.41 -3.12 -1.87
N THR A 66 1.48 -2.84 -3.17
CA THR A 66 2.20 -3.69 -4.10
C THR A 66 3.60 -3.14 -4.32
N ALA A 67 4.60 -3.92 -3.95
CA ALA A 67 6.00 -3.61 -4.20
C ALA A 67 6.40 -4.19 -5.55
N CYS A 68 6.97 -3.38 -6.43
CA CYS A 68 7.33 -3.77 -7.80
C CYS A 68 8.77 -3.47 -8.07
N VAL A 69 9.49 -4.45 -8.63
CA VAL A 69 10.85 -4.26 -9.15
C VAL A 69 10.93 -4.86 -10.55
N ALA A 70 11.95 -4.44 -11.31
CA ALA A 70 12.21 -5.03 -12.61
C ALA A 70 12.53 -6.52 -12.45
N TYR A 71 11.95 -7.36 -13.30
CA TYR A 71 12.21 -8.78 -13.26
C TYR A 71 13.38 -9.13 -14.18
N PHE A 72 14.39 -9.75 -13.59
CA PHE A 72 15.49 -10.40 -14.30
C PHE A 72 15.47 -11.87 -13.92
N SER A 73 15.85 -12.75 -14.82
CA SER A 73 15.84 -14.19 -14.56
C SER A 73 16.97 -14.64 -13.63
N ASN A 74 17.16 -13.93 -12.52
CA ASN A 74 18.22 -14.23 -11.56
C ASN A 74 17.81 -13.84 -10.14
N ALA A 75 18.68 -14.16 -9.17
CA ALA A 75 18.42 -13.89 -7.77
C ALA A 75 18.41 -12.40 -7.42
N ALA A 76 19.02 -11.55 -8.25
CA ALA A 76 19.09 -10.10 -7.97
C ALA A 76 17.72 -9.44 -7.92
N ALA A 77 16.77 -9.90 -8.75
CA ALA A 77 15.42 -9.36 -8.73
C ALA A 77 14.73 -9.64 -7.40
N LEU A 78 14.87 -10.85 -6.88
CA LEU A 78 14.30 -11.21 -5.58
C LEU A 78 14.95 -10.43 -4.45
N ASP A 79 16.26 -10.29 -4.47
CA ASP A 79 16.99 -9.50 -3.46
C ASP A 79 16.52 -8.04 -3.47
N ASN A 80 16.35 -7.45 -4.65
CA ASN A 80 15.87 -6.08 -4.80
C ASN A 80 14.45 -5.93 -4.26
N LEU A 81 13.58 -6.90 -4.53
CA LEU A 81 12.22 -6.89 -4.02
C LEU A 81 12.20 -7.01 -2.50
N GLU A 82 13.00 -7.90 -1.93
CA GLU A 82 13.08 -8.07 -0.47
C GLU A 82 13.56 -6.79 0.21
N GLN A 83 14.56 -6.12 -0.35
CA GLN A 83 15.05 -4.84 0.17
C GLN A 83 13.93 -3.78 0.14
N LEU A 84 13.18 -3.73 -0.94
CA LEU A 84 12.07 -2.78 -1.07
C LEU A 84 10.99 -3.09 -0.04
N ILE A 85 10.61 -4.35 0.13
CA ILE A 85 9.60 -4.77 1.12
C ILE A 85 10.03 -4.38 2.52
N ILE A 86 11.26 -4.67 2.91
CA ILE A 86 11.77 -4.34 4.24
C ILE A 86 11.78 -2.83 4.46
N SER A 87 12.13 -2.06 3.42
CA SER A 87 12.08 -0.59 3.50
C SER A 87 10.66 -0.07 3.70
N ILE A 88 9.67 -0.68 3.03
CA ILE A 88 8.26 -0.33 3.20
C ILE A 88 7.80 -0.64 4.62
N LEU A 89 8.11 -1.84 5.12
CA LEU A 89 7.73 -2.24 6.48
C LEU A 89 8.33 -1.32 7.53
N GLY A 90 9.58 -0.89 7.34
CA GLY A 90 10.24 0.06 8.22
C GLY A 90 9.60 1.45 8.17
N ALA A 91 9.21 1.90 6.99
CA ALA A 91 8.58 3.20 6.80
C ALA A 91 7.18 3.26 7.42
N LEU A 92 6.45 2.14 7.42
CA LEU A 92 5.10 2.05 7.98
C LEU A 92 5.09 1.53 9.42
N ASN A 93 6.19 1.67 10.13
CA ASN A 93 6.33 1.23 11.51
C ASN A 93 5.69 2.25 12.47
N ALA A 94 4.37 2.39 12.41
CA ALA A 94 3.61 3.24 13.30
C ALA A 94 2.42 2.45 13.85
N SER A 95 2.01 2.76 15.09
CA SER A 95 0.96 2.00 15.78
C SER A 95 -0.39 2.03 15.06
N LYS A 96 -0.64 3.05 14.24
CA LYS A 96 -1.89 3.16 13.48
C LYS A 96 -1.96 2.22 12.27
N TYR A 97 -0.84 1.64 11.85
CA TYR A 97 -0.79 0.73 10.71
C TYR A 97 -0.69 -0.72 11.20
N GLU A 98 -1.59 -1.55 10.70
CA GLU A 98 -1.55 -2.99 10.94
C GLU A 98 -1.10 -3.68 9.66
N LEU A 99 0.13 -4.19 9.68
CA LEU A 99 0.68 -4.96 8.55
C LEU A 99 0.49 -6.45 8.89
N SER A 100 -0.29 -7.16 8.11
CA SER A 100 -0.67 -8.53 8.45
C SER A 100 0.11 -9.59 7.69
N VAL A 101 0.21 -9.45 6.37
CA VAL A 101 0.77 -10.49 5.50
C VAL A 101 1.53 -9.84 4.36
N VAL A 102 2.65 -10.47 3.98
CA VAL A 102 3.35 -10.20 2.72
C VAL A 102 3.17 -11.43 1.86
N GLU A 103 2.50 -11.26 0.72
CA GLU A 103 2.20 -12.36 -0.17
C GLU A 103 3.44 -12.83 -0.93
N ARG A 104 3.40 -14.06 -1.43
CA ARG A 104 4.50 -14.64 -2.21
C ARG A 104 4.79 -13.79 -3.45
N PRO A 105 6.07 -13.50 -3.74
CA PRO A 105 6.42 -12.78 -4.96
C PRO A 105 5.93 -13.52 -6.20
N SER A 106 5.45 -12.75 -7.18
CA SER A 106 4.98 -13.30 -8.45
C SER A 106 5.43 -12.41 -9.60
N VAL A 107 5.53 -13.01 -10.77
CA VAL A 107 5.90 -12.30 -11.99
C VAL A 107 4.63 -11.83 -12.68
N THR A 108 4.60 -10.55 -13.05
CA THR A 108 3.47 -9.99 -13.80
C THR A 108 3.98 -9.10 -14.92
N GLU A 109 3.13 -8.90 -15.92
CA GLU A 109 3.44 -7.99 -17.02
C GLU A 109 2.51 -6.79 -16.96
N VAL A 110 3.11 -5.59 -17.07
CA VAL A 110 2.36 -4.34 -17.17
C VAL A 110 2.82 -3.66 -18.46
N GLY A 111 1.94 -3.62 -19.44
CA GLY A 111 2.32 -3.21 -20.80
C GLY A 111 3.32 -4.19 -21.40
N THR A 112 4.50 -3.70 -21.77
CA THR A 112 5.57 -4.53 -22.30
C THR A 112 6.65 -4.86 -21.26
N THR A 113 6.45 -4.43 -20.02
CA THR A 113 7.45 -4.59 -18.96
C THR A 113 7.09 -5.77 -18.06
N THR A 114 8.05 -6.64 -17.81
CA THR A 114 7.90 -7.75 -16.86
C THR A 114 8.41 -7.32 -15.49
N LEU A 115 7.57 -7.50 -14.48
CA LEU A 115 7.85 -7.07 -13.12
C LEU A 115 7.77 -8.24 -12.14
N LEU A 116 8.60 -8.18 -11.11
CA LEU A 116 8.44 -9.04 -9.93
C LEU A 116 7.72 -8.22 -8.87
N VAL A 117 6.59 -8.73 -8.39
CA VAL A 117 5.73 -8.00 -7.46
C VAL A 117 5.40 -8.84 -6.24
N SER A 118 5.11 -8.14 -5.13
CA SER A 118 4.61 -8.75 -3.91
C SER A 118 3.62 -7.83 -3.26
N ASP A 119 2.52 -8.38 -2.75
CA ASP A 119 1.45 -7.62 -2.09
C ASP A 119 1.63 -7.66 -0.59
N ILE A 120 1.56 -6.48 0.03
CA ILE A 120 1.60 -6.31 1.49
C ILE A 120 0.22 -5.84 1.92
N ARG A 121 -0.42 -6.56 2.83
CA ARG A 121 -1.74 -6.19 3.33
C ARG A 121 -1.61 -5.25 4.51
N LEU A 122 -2.28 -4.11 4.41
CA LEU A 122 -2.25 -3.03 5.39
C LEU A 122 -3.66 -2.69 5.82
N SER A 123 -3.85 -2.48 7.12
CA SER A 123 -5.11 -1.98 7.67
C SER A 123 -4.86 -0.72 8.47
N VAL A 124 -5.77 0.26 8.33
CA VAL A 124 -5.71 1.54 9.04
C VAL A 124 -7.10 1.85 9.58
N ARG A 125 -7.17 2.24 10.84
CA ARG A 125 -8.44 2.71 11.40
C ARG A 125 -8.65 4.18 11.07
N TYR A 126 -9.87 4.51 10.66
CA TYR A 126 -10.27 5.87 10.34
C TYR A 126 -11.52 6.23 11.14
N GLU A 127 -11.50 7.39 11.75
CA GLU A 127 -12.61 7.90 12.53
C GLU A 127 -12.99 9.29 12.03
N GLN A 128 -14.28 9.51 11.86
CA GLN A 128 -14.81 10.81 11.46
C GLN A 128 -15.94 11.19 12.38
N THR A 129 -15.85 12.38 12.95
CA THR A 129 -16.91 12.97 13.77
C THR A 129 -17.94 13.62 12.85
N ALA A 130 -19.19 13.31 13.10
CA ALA A 130 -20.31 13.88 12.33
C ALA A 130 -20.55 15.36 12.67
#